data_3d54d042dac872993c8a9e927e6acdb5
#
_entry.id   3d54d042dac872993c8a9e927e6acdb5
#
_cell.length_a   1.000
_cell.length_b   1.000
_cell.length_c   1.000
_cell.angle_alpha   90.00
_cell.angle_beta   90.00
_cell.angle_gamma   90.00
#
_symmetry.space_group_name_H-M   'P 1'
#
loop_
_entity.id
_entity.type
_entity.pdbx_description
1 polymer ?
#
loop_
_entity_poly.entity_id
_entity_poly.type
_entity_poly.pdbx_seq_one_letter_code
_entity_poly.pdbx_strand_id
1 'polypeptide(L)'
;RDVERSRGLGDVYKRQVVCPVGMDDDFNTYNINADDAACAIAEALNAEKLAFLTDIEGVYKDPKDPESLISELHVQEARDLITNGNVGGGMIPKLQGCIDAIGNGVSRVHIMDGRIPHCLLLEIFTNKGIGTAILGENKEKFNHEDE
;
A
#
# COMPACT_ATOMS: atom_id res chain seq x y z
N ARG A 1 36.03 5.75 -2.10
CA ARG A 1 35.43 5.43 -3.44
C ARG A 1 34.05 4.83 -3.29
N ASP A 2 33.85 3.90 -2.38
CA ASP A 2 32.54 3.26 -2.18
C ASP A 2 31.51 4.17 -1.51
N VAL A 3 31.96 5.09 -0.66
CA VAL A 3 31.13 6.10 -0.03
C VAL A 3 30.58 7.13 -1.01
N GLU A 4 31.35 7.49 -2.03
CA GLU A 4 30.89 8.40 -3.09
C GLU A 4 29.88 7.74 -4.03
N ARG A 5 30.03 6.45 -4.33
CA ARG A 5 29.03 5.69 -5.08
C ARG A 5 27.72 5.56 -4.34
N SER A 6 27.80 5.30 -3.04
CA SER A 6 26.64 5.22 -2.17
C SER A 6 25.89 6.57 -2.09
N ARG A 7 26.61 7.69 -2.00
CA ARG A 7 26.02 9.03 -2.03
C ARG A 7 25.35 9.33 -3.36
N GLY A 8 25.98 9.02 -4.48
CA GLY A 8 25.42 9.26 -5.81
C GLY A 8 24.12 8.48 -6.05
N LEU A 9 24.05 7.24 -5.60
CA LEU A 9 22.84 6.41 -5.70
C LEU A 9 21.75 6.86 -4.69
N GLY A 10 22.15 7.31 -3.50
CA GLY A 10 21.21 7.72 -2.45
C GLY A 10 20.53 9.06 -2.72
N ASP A 11 21.24 10.01 -3.29
CA ASP A 11 20.78 11.40 -3.35
C ASP A 11 20.02 11.75 -4.64
N VAL A 12 20.38 11.13 -5.75
CA VAL A 12 19.87 11.56 -7.06
C VAL A 12 18.79 10.65 -7.62
N TYR A 13 18.82 9.35 -7.33
CA TYR A 13 17.96 8.37 -8.01
C TYR A 13 17.35 7.36 -7.04
N LYS A 14 16.45 7.83 -6.23
CA LYS A 14 15.70 6.99 -5.29
C LYS A 14 14.57 6.23 -5.99
N ARG A 15 14.86 5.64 -7.14
CA ARG A 15 13.91 4.86 -7.95
C ARG A 15 14.46 3.45 -8.14
N GLN A 16 14.63 2.75 -7.04
CA GLN A 16 15.12 1.38 -7.09
C GLN A 16 13.98 0.43 -7.43
N VAL A 17 14.26 -0.50 -8.32
CA VAL A 17 13.38 -1.63 -8.62
C VAL A 17 13.91 -2.83 -7.85
N VAL A 18 13.08 -3.40 -7.00
CA VAL A 18 13.41 -4.56 -6.18
C VAL A 18 12.56 -5.74 -6.65
N CYS A 19 13.23 -6.83 -7.03
CA CYS A 19 12.53 -8.08 -7.34
C CYS A 19 12.17 -8.80 -6.04
N PRO A 20 11.00 -9.47 -5.97
CA PRO A 20 10.60 -10.24 -4.79
C PRO A 20 11.30 -11.62 -4.76
N VAL A 21 12.62 -11.60 -4.79
CA VAL A 21 13.48 -12.77 -4.70
C VAL A 21 14.45 -12.57 -3.57
N GLY A 22 14.43 -13.46 -2.61
CA GLY A 22 15.36 -13.48 -1.49
C GLY A 22 16.44 -14.56 -1.66
N MET A 23 17.49 -14.43 -0.88
CA MET A 23 18.58 -15.42 -0.82
C MET A 23 19.01 -15.57 0.64
N ASP A 24 19.21 -16.79 1.08
CA ASP A 24 19.77 -17.08 2.41
C ASP A 24 21.32 -17.06 2.41
N ASP A 25 21.90 -17.31 3.58
CA ASP A 25 23.37 -17.32 3.76
C ASP A 25 24.04 -18.51 3.03
N ASP A 26 23.29 -19.54 2.69
CA ASP A 26 23.74 -20.72 1.92
C ASP A 26 23.56 -20.52 0.41
N PHE A 27 23.18 -19.31 -0.04
CA PHE A 27 22.92 -18.94 -1.44
C PHE A 27 21.71 -19.65 -2.08
N ASN A 28 20.80 -20.20 -1.28
CA ASN A 28 19.54 -20.69 -1.81
C ASN A 28 18.61 -19.51 -2.15
N THR A 29 17.96 -19.57 -3.29
CA THR A 29 17.04 -18.52 -3.75
C THR A 29 15.60 -18.87 -3.43
N TYR A 30 14.84 -17.87 -2.97
CA TYR A 30 13.44 -17.98 -2.59
C TYR A 30 12.59 -16.98 -3.35
N ASN A 31 11.45 -17.44 -3.88
CA ASN A 31 10.43 -16.54 -4.38
C ASN A 31 9.60 -16.04 -3.19
N ILE A 32 9.57 -14.73 -3.01
CA ILE A 32 8.84 -14.06 -1.93
C ILE A 32 7.55 -13.50 -2.49
N ASN A 33 6.47 -13.49 -1.70
CA ASN A 33 5.27 -12.78 -2.08
C ASN A 33 5.58 -11.28 -2.24
N ALA A 34 5.17 -10.70 -3.37
CA ALA A 34 5.52 -9.32 -3.69
C ALA A 34 4.89 -8.29 -2.72
N ASP A 35 3.67 -8.56 -2.24
CA ASP A 35 2.99 -7.70 -1.27
C ASP A 35 3.71 -7.75 0.09
N ASP A 36 4.13 -8.94 0.54
CA ASP A 36 4.90 -9.11 1.79
C ASP A 36 6.26 -8.41 1.70
N ALA A 37 6.95 -8.57 0.56
CA ALA A 37 8.22 -7.89 0.33
C ALA A 37 8.06 -6.36 0.34
N ALA A 38 7.00 -5.84 -0.29
CA ALA A 38 6.71 -4.41 -0.32
C ALA A 38 6.40 -3.85 1.08
N CYS A 39 5.61 -4.57 1.88
CA CYS A 39 5.33 -4.21 3.27
C CYS A 39 6.63 -4.16 4.09
N ALA A 40 7.45 -5.22 4.07
CA ALA A 40 8.69 -5.29 4.81
C ALA A 40 9.69 -4.16 4.43
N ILE A 41 9.79 -3.83 3.14
CA ILE A 41 10.63 -2.73 2.66
C ILE A 41 10.08 -1.39 3.14
N ALA A 42 8.77 -1.17 3.03
CA ALA A 42 8.14 0.07 3.47
C ALA A 42 8.30 0.31 4.97
N GLU A 43 8.15 -0.74 5.78
CA GLU A 43 8.38 -0.72 7.23
C GLU A 43 9.84 -0.38 7.56
N ALA A 44 10.80 -1.09 6.95
CA ALA A 44 12.23 -0.87 7.18
C ALA A 44 12.69 0.55 6.81
N LEU A 45 12.03 1.18 5.84
CA LEU A 45 12.31 2.55 5.40
C LEU A 45 11.49 3.60 6.16
N ASN A 46 10.59 3.23 7.05
CA ASN A 46 9.58 4.10 7.64
C ASN A 46 8.87 4.94 6.57
N ALA A 47 8.42 4.28 5.53
CA ALA A 47 7.85 4.94 4.37
C ALA A 47 6.62 5.79 4.75
N GLU A 48 6.53 6.97 4.18
CA GLU A 48 5.34 7.81 4.36
C GLU A 48 4.12 7.19 3.68
N LYS A 49 4.31 6.59 2.50
CA LYS A 49 3.25 5.96 1.72
C LYS A 49 3.72 4.65 1.11
N LEU A 50 2.86 3.65 1.16
CA LEU A 50 2.97 2.41 0.41
C LEU A 50 1.80 2.34 -0.58
N ALA A 51 2.06 2.07 -1.84
CA ALA A 51 1.01 1.98 -2.86
C ALA A 51 1.02 0.61 -3.53
N PHE A 52 -0.10 -0.11 -3.44
CA PHE A 52 -0.34 -1.35 -4.15
C PHE A 52 -1.08 -1.07 -5.46
N LEU A 53 -0.45 -1.40 -6.57
CA LEU A 53 -1.07 -1.41 -7.88
C LEU A 53 -1.56 -2.83 -8.17
N THR A 54 -2.86 -3.01 -8.20
CA THR A 54 -3.50 -4.32 -8.29
C THR A 54 -4.42 -4.38 -9.53
N ASP A 55 -5.14 -5.45 -9.68
CA ASP A 55 -6.19 -5.63 -10.69
C ASP A 55 -7.61 -5.31 -10.18
N ILE A 56 -7.69 -4.69 -9.00
CA ILE A 56 -8.93 -4.24 -8.38
C ILE A 56 -8.85 -2.75 -8.02
N GLU A 57 -9.97 -2.07 -8.04
CA GLU A 57 -10.05 -0.63 -7.81
C GLU A 57 -9.72 -0.25 -6.36
N GLY A 58 -10.08 -1.10 -5.39
CA GLY A 58 -9.85 -0.87 -3.97
C GLY A 58 -10.71 -1.77 -3.09
N VAL A 59 -11.09 -1.29 -1.92
CA VAL A 59 -11.93 -1.98 -0.95
C VAL A 59 -13.38 -1.51 -1.08
N TYR A 60 -14.30 -2.45 -1.20
CA TYR A 60 -15.72 -2.18 -1.30
C TYR A 60 -16.43 -2.49 0.01
N LYS A 61 -17.43 -1.67 0.36
CA LYS A 61 -18.30 -1.95 1.50
C LYS A 61 -19.22 -3.17 1.20
N ASP A 62 -19.71 -3.27 -0.02
CA ASP A 62 -20.39 -4.44 -0.57
C ASP A 62 -19.69 -4.82 -1.90
N PRO A 63 -19.04 -6.00 -1.98
CA PRO A 63 -18.36 -6.44 -3.19
C PRO A 63 -19.26 -6.57 -4.44
N LYS A 64 -20.59 -6.55 -4.26
CA LYS A 64 -21.56 -6.64 -5.34
C LYS A 64 -22.02 -5.27 -5.85
N ASP A 65 -21.70 -4.20 -5.11
CA ASP A 65 -22.08 -2.84 -5.45
C ASP A 65 -20.84 -2.03 -5.86
N PRO A 66 -20.68 -1.74 -7.17
CA PRO A 66 -19.55 -0.95 -7.66
C PRO A 66 -19.48 0.48 -7.09
N GLU A 67 -20.60 1.04 -6.66
CA GLU A 67 -20.68 2.38 -6.10
C GLU A 67 -20.28 2.41 -4.61
N SER A 68 -20.04 1.24 -4.01
CA SER A 68 -19.67 1.12 -2.60
C SER A 68 -18.16 1.15 -2.34
N LEU A 69 -17.35 1.62 -3.30
CA LEU A 69 -15.91 1.79 -3.14
C LEU A 69 -15.62 2.75 -1.98
N ILE A 70 -14.78 2.30 -1.06
CA ILE A 70 -14.37 3.09 0.10
C ILE A 70 -13.11 3.85 -0.26
N SER A 71 -13.17 5.18 -0.32
CA SER A 71 -12.01 6.01 -0.65
C SER A 71 -11.01 6.11 0.51
N GLU A 72 -11.51 6.16 1.75
CA GLU A 72 -10.68 6.20 2.96
C GLU A 72 -11.18 5.23 4.02
N LEU A 73 -10.27 4.46 4.60
CA LEU A 73 -10.55 3.38 5.54
C LEU A 73 -9.57 3.46 6.72
N HIS A 74 -10.06 3.55 7.94
CA HIS A 74 -9.19 3.42 9.12
C HIS A 74 -8.85 1.96 9.42
N VAL A 75 -7.70 1.76 10.06
CA VAL A 75 -7.23 0.42 10.46
C VAL A 75 -8.30 -0.37 11.22
N GLN A 76 -9.04 0.26 12.13
CA GLN A 76 -10.09 -0.43 12.87
C GLN A 76 -11.26 -0.85 11.96
N GLU A 77 -11.68 0.02 11.06
CA GLU A 77 -12.73 -0.30 10.08
C GLU A 77 -12.29 -1.44 9.14
N ALA A 78 -10.99 -1.46 8.75
CA ALA A 78 -10.42 -2.55 7.95
C ALA A 78 -10.45 -3.89 8.70
N ARG A 79 -10.14 -3.91 10.00
CA ARG A 79 -10.27 -5.09 10.86
C ARG A 79 -11.71 -5.58 10.96
N ASP A 80 -12.65 -4.66 11.10
CA ASP A 80 -14.07 -4.97 11.18
C ASP A 80 -14.60 -5.57 9.88
N LEU A 81 -14.16 -5.05 8.72
CA LEU A 81 -14.50 -5.62 7.40
C LEU A 81 -13.99 -7.06 7.23
N ILE A 82 -12.77 -7.35 7.70
CA ILE A 82 -12.21 -8.71 7.69
C ILE A 82 -13.04 -9.62 8.61
N THR A 83 -13.32 -9.18 9.82
CA THR A 83 -14.02 -9.98 10.86
C THR A 83 -15.46 -10.27 10.45
N ASN A 84 -16.14 -9.31 9.85
CA ASN A 84 -17.54 -9.44 9.43
C ASN A 84 -17.71 -10.23 8.12
N GLY A 85 -16.60 -10.62 7.47
CA GLY A 85 -16.63 -11.40 6.21
C GLY A 85 -17.12 -10.60 5.00
N ASN A 86 -17.10 -9.28 5.07
CA ASN A 86 -17.52 -8.39 3.98
C ASN A 86 -16.44 -8.24 2.89
N VAL A 87 -15.30 -8.90 3.03
CA VAL A 87 -14.18 -8.82 2.11
C VAL A 87 -13.91 -10.17 1.48
N GLY A 88 -13.70 -10.22 0.17
CA GLY A 88 -13.39 -11.45 -0.56
C GLY A 88 -12.05 -12.06 -0.15
N GLY A 89 -11.93 -13.39 -0.27
CA GLY A 89 -10.80 -14.17 0.26
C GLY A 89 -9.41 -13.69 -0.18
N GLY A 90 -9.25 -13.21 -1.42
CA GLY A 90 -7.97 -12.68 -1.91
C GLY A 90 -7.59 -11.31 -1.35
N MET A 91 -8.58 -10.51 -0.89
CA MET A 91 -8.34 -9.20 -0.30
C MET A 91 -7.94 -9.29 1.18
N ILE A 92 -8.35 -10.33 1.91
CA ILE A 92 -8.07 -10.49 3.33
C ILE A 92 -6.57 -10.43 3.63
N PRO A 93 -5.69 -11.23 3.00
CA PRO A 93 -4.26 -11.16 3.28
C PRO A 93 -3.64 -9.80 2.89
N LYS A 94 -4.15 -9.17 1.83
CA LYS A 94 -3.69 -7.84 1.43
C LYS A 94 -4.05 -6.76 2.46
N LEU A 95 -5.30 -6.74 2.94
CA LEU A 95 -5.73 -5.83 4.01
C LEU A 95 -4.97 -6.08 5.31
N GLN A 96 -4.71 -7.34 5.66
CA GLN A 96 -3.91 -7.66 6.84
C GLN A 96 -2.50 -7.11 6.72
N GLY A 97 -1.83 -7.30 5.59
CA GLY A 97 -0.51 -6.71 5.32
C GLY A 97 -0.51 -5.18 5.42
N CYS A 98 -1.56 -4.51 4.92
CA CYS A 98 -1.71 -3.06 5.04
C CYS A 98 -1.85 -2.61 6.51
N ILE A 99 -2.65 -3.34 7.29
CA ILE A 99 -2.85 -3.06 8.72
C ILE A 99 -1.53 -3.22 9.49
N ASP A 100 -0.78 -4.29 9.20
CA ASP A 100 0.48 -4.59 9.86
C ASP A 100 1.56 -3.56 9.48
N ALA A 101 1.65 -3.17 8.21
CA ALA A 101 2.57 -2.13 7.75
C ALA A 101 2.31 -0.78 8.43
N ILE A 102 1.04 -0.39 8.59
CA ILE A 102 0.66 0.83 9.32
C ILE A 102 1.02 0.69 10.80
N GLY A 103 0.76 -0.45 11.41
CA GLY A 103 1.13 -0.74 12.80
C GLY A 103 2.64 -0.65 13.05
N ASN A 104 3.44 -0.95 12.03
CA ASN A 104 4.91 -0.91 12.04
C ASN A 104 5.51 0.42 11.55
N GLY A 105 4.70 1.46 11.37
CA GLY A 105 5.19 2.82 11.16
C GLY A 105 4.97 3.43 9.78
N VAL A 106 4.46 2.68 8.80
CA VAL A 106 4.03 3.24 7.52
C VAL A 106 2.84 4.18 7.75
N SER A 107 2.90 5.38 7.20
CA SER A 107 1.88 6.39 7.50
C SER A 107 0.56 6.14 6.82
N ARG A 108 0.58 5.68 5.57
CA ARG A 108 -0.61 5.40 4.74
C ARG A 108 -0.32 4.27 3.78
N VAL A 109 -1.34 3.47 3.48
CA VAL A 109 -1.27 2.45 2.44
C VAL A 109 -2.41 2.69 1.46
N HIS A 110 -2.08 2.74 0.17
CA HIS A 110 -3.04 2.92 -0.91
C HIS A 110 -3.20 1.63 -1.70
N ILE A 111 -4.43 1.26 -2.03
CA ILE A 111 -4.76 0.14 -2.92
C ILE A 111 -5.52 0.73 -4.11
N MET A 112 -5.04 0.48 -5.33
CA MET A 112 -5.64 1.04 -6.55
C MET A 112 -5.47 0.12 -7.74
N ASP A 113 -6.30 0.32 -8.76
CA ASP A 113 -6.19 -0.42 -10.02
C ASP A 113 -5.01 0.10 -10.86
N GLY A 114 -3.97 -0.72 -10.95
CA GLY A 114 -2.77 -0.43 -11.73
C GLY A 114 -2.97 -0.45 -13.24
N ARG A 115 -4.12 -0.91 -13.74
CA ARG A 115 -4.48 -0.91 -15.17
C ARG A 115 -4.97 0.46 -15.64
N ILE A 116 -5.35 1.33 -14.71
CA ILE A 116 -5.78 2.70 -15.04
C ILE A 116 -4.56 3.53 -15.38
N PRO A 117 -4.49 4.16 -16.57
CA PRO A 117 -3.38 5.03 -16.92
C PRO A 117 -3.22 6.16 -15.91
N HIS A 118 -1.97 6.38 -15.45
CA HIS A 118 -1.62 7.41 -14.47
C HIS A 118 -2.28 7.24 -13.09
N CYS A 119 -2.67 6.02 -12.70
CA CYS A 119 -3.36 5.73 -11.45
C CYS A 119 -2.70 6.36 -10.21
N LEU A 120 -1.37 6.31 -10.09
CA LEU A 120 -0.64 6.95 -8.99
C LEU A 120 -0.83 8.47 -8.94
N LEU A 121 -0.84 9.13 -10.09
CA LEU A 121 -1.06 10.57 -10.14
C LEU A 121 -2.49 10.92 -9.77
N LEU A 122 -3.45 10.15 -10.26
CA LEU A 122 -4.86 10.34 -9.93
C LEU A 122 -5.13 10.11 -8.44
N GLU A 123 -4.53 9.07 -7.84
CA GLU A 123 -4.71 8.78 -6.42
C GLU A 123 -4.07 9.84 -5.53
N ILE A 124 -2.86 10.30 -5.85
CA ILE A 124 -2.08 11.15 -4.93
C ILE A 124 -2.40 12.65 -5.11
N PHE A 125 -2.75 13.07 -6.32
CA PHE A 125 -2.88 14.49 -6.66
C PHE A 125 -4.32 14.96 -6.92
N THR A 126 -5.32 14.08 -6.80
CA THR A 126 -6.72 14.48 -6.87
C THR A 126 -7.40 14.34 -5.51
N ASN A 127 -8.38 15.17 -5.24
CA ASN A 127 -9.06 15.20 -3.96
C ASN A 127 -9.81 13.90 -3.64
N LYS A 128 -10.42 13.28 -4.63
CA LYS A 128 -11.23 12.07 -4.43
C LYS A 128 -10.40 10.78 -4.48
N GLY A 129 -9.22 10.80 -5.14
CA GLY A 129 -8.50 9.58 -5.46
C GLY A 129 -9.26 8.68 -6.42
N ILE A 130 -8.73 7.49 -6.67
CA ILE A 130 -9.37 6.45 -7.52
C ILE A 130 -9.39 5.08 -6.84
N GLY A 131 -8.78 4.96 -5.66
CA GLY A 131 -8.62 3.73 -4.92
C GLY A 131 -9.11 3.83 -3.48
N THR A 132 -8.50 3.04 -2.61
CA THR A 132 -8.72 3.08 -1.17
C THR A 132 -7.44 3.45 -0.44
N ALA A 133 -7.47 4.50 0.36
CA ALA A 133 -6.40 4.87 1.28
C ALA A 133 -6.68 4.30 2.68
N ILE A 134 -5.75 3.52 3.23
CA ILE A 134 -5.83 2.99 4.60
C ILE A 134 -4.97 3.85 5.50
N LEU A 135 -5.55 4.30 6.63
CA LEU A 135 -4.98 5.28 7.54
C LEU A 135 -4.84 4.70 8.95
N GLY A 136 -3.77 5.10 9.66
CA GLY A 136 -3.64 4.85 11.10
C GLY A 136 -4.66 5.64 11.91
N GLU A 137 -4.96 5.16 13.13
CA GLU A 137 -6.02 5.73 14.01
C GLU A 137 -5.84 7.20 14.37
N ASN A 138 -4.62 7.72 14.35
CA ASN A 138 -4.28 9.08 14.78
C ASN A 138 -4.14 10.08 13.62
N LYS A 139 -4.53 9.72 12.40
CA LYS A 139 -4.46 10.62 11.25
C LYS A 139 -5.86 11.04 10.83
N GLU A 140 -6.06 12.36 10.79
CA GLU A 140 -7.30 12.94 10.29
C GLU A 140 -7.53 12.49 8.85
N LYS A 141 -8.78 12.09 8.56
CA LYS A 141 -9.27 11.94 7.18
C LYS A 141 -9.05 13.28 6.48
N PHE A 142 -8.64 13.28 5.25
CA PHE A 142 -8.59 14.50 4.47
C PHE A 142 -10.02 15.08 4.44
N ASN A 143 -10.25 16.17 5.16
CA ASN A 143 -11.45 16.95 4.96
C ASN A 143 -11.36 17.57 3.59
N HIS A 144 -12.08 17.01 2.64
CA HIS A 144 -12.37 17.63 1.36
C HIS A 144 -13.47 18.66 1.59
N GLU A 145 -13.17 19.69 2.38
CA GLU A 145 -14.01 20.86 2.43
C GLU A 145 -13.56 21.82 1.32
N ASP A 146 -14.42 21.87 0.35
CA ASP A 146 -14.74 22.93 -0.61
C ASP A 146 -13.71 24.04 -0.81
N GLU A 147 -13.08 24.01 -2.00
CA GLU A 147 -12.86 25.21 -2.80
C GLU A 147 -13.34 25.00 -4.25
#